data_7194224219bbc2be07fd3669a36f1aa0
#
_entry.id   7194224219bbc2be07fd3669a36f1aa0
#
_cell.length_a   1.000
_cell.length_b   1.000
_cell.length_c   1.000
_cell.angle_alpha   90.00
_cell.angle_beta   90.00
_cell.angle_gamma   90.00
#
_symmetry.space_group_name_H-M   'P 1'
#
loop_
_entity.id
_entity.type
_entity.pdbx_description
1 polymer ?
#
loop_
_entity_poly.entity_id
_entity_poly.type
_entity_poly.pdbx_seq_one_letter_code
_entity_poly.pdbx_strand_id
1 'polypeptide(L)'
;RNVIKIEEYLKNNDKIKSYSFTLGGSPVRYYLASSSIGPKPNFANVLIETKDAKDAQSEENKFYEYMVANYPDILTRSALFALSPVPDAAIEIGFVGDNIDTLVALTQRAQEIARKNDMVMEVRNSWGNKVPVWKPLYSQEKGLRLGITRQQMAYSLRSATNGVPLGEYREGDVFMPILLKDADRDSMNLNDIKTLPVYSAKGRSVKVEQVIDDFSLDYEYSVVKRYNRQRYMMMQCEPKRGANTMAAFSQLWQDNLHLLLDILPEGYKLQYFGEQSEQDKGNKAIAANIPLMFGLIYLTLLFLFPKYYRKPVLIMCMLPLIFIGVVLGLLVPPCWLLHAHSASAPLKRTANAA
;
A
#
# COMPACT_ATOMS: atom_id res chain seq x y z
N ARG A 1 16.74 8.74 -13.90
CA ARG A 1 17.03 8.33 -15.30
C ARG A 1 15.82 7.63 -15.93
N ASN A 2 15.21 6.63 -15.27
CA ASN A 2 14.04 5.93 -15.84
C ASN A 2 12.81 6.83 -15.93
N VAL A 3 12.61 7.74 -14.97
CA VAL A 3 11.47 8.67 -14.96
C VAL A 3 11.41 9.54 -16.21
N ILE A 4 12.56 10.01 -16.73
CA ILE A 4 12.62 10.83 -17.96
C ILE A 4 12.09 10.05 -19.17
N LYS A 5 12.44 8.76 -19.29
CA LYS A 5 11.93 7.90 -20.37
C LYS A 5 10.42 7.62 -20.23
N ILE A 6 9.94 7.46 -19.02
CA ILE A 6 8.50 7.29 -18.74
C ILE A 6 7.76 8.57 -19.09
N GLU A 7 8.35 9.73 -18.78
CA GLU A 7 7.80 11.03 -19.14
C GLU A 7 7.67 11.22 -20.65
N GLU A 8 8.68 10.81 -21.43
CA GLU A 8 8.63 10.83 -22.91
C GLU A 8 7.47 9.99 -23.44
N TYR A 9 7.24 8.80 -22.88
CA TYR A 9 6.09 7.97 -23.25
C TYR A 9 4.76 8.67 -22.97
N LEU A 10 4.59 9.27 -21.79
CA LEU A 10 3.37 9.99 -21.43
C LEU A 10 3.13 11.23 -22.30
N LYS A 11 4.20 11.97 -22.62
CA LYS A 11 4.15 13.18 -23.46
C LYS A 11 3.70 12.88 -24.88
N ASN A 12 4.07 11.71 -25.41
CA ASN A 12 3.74 11.30 -26.78
C ASN A 12 2.35 10.66 -26.89
N ASN A 13 1.59 10.58 -25.81
CA ASN A 13 0.25 9.98 -25.82
C ASN A 13 -0.83 11.08 -25.88
N ASP A 14 -1.51 11.18 -27.04
CA ASP A 14 -2.53 12.19 -27.30
C ASP A 14 -3.78 12.11 -26.40
N LYS A 15 -4.01 11.00 -25.72
CA LYS A 15 -5.14 10.80 -24.81
C LYS A 15 -4.89 11.33 -23.41
N ILE A 16 -3.64 11.62 -23.07
CA ILE A 16 -3.25 12.17 -21.78
C ILE A 16 -3.41 13.70 -21.85
N LYS A 17 -4.08 14.24 -20.83
CA LYS A 17 -4.28 15.69 -20.69
C LYS A 17 -3.16 16.31 -19.85
N SER A 18 -2.84 15.71 -18.72
CA SER A 18 -1.78 16.16 -17.82
C SER A 18 -1.19 15.00 -17.02
N TYR A 19 0.05 15.17 -16.57
CA TYR A 19 0.69 14.23 -15.67
C TYR A 19 1.59 14.98 -14.67
N SER A 20 1.77 14.39 -13.49
CA SER A 20 2.63 14.94 -12.44
C SER A 20 3.42 13.83 -11.76
N PHE A 21 4.74 14.00 -11.69
CA PHE A 21 5.64 13.08 -11.00
C PHE A 21 6.00 13.61 -9.62
N THR A 22 5.95 12.70 -8.63
CA THR A 22 6.49 12.93 -7.29
C THR A 22 7.55 11.85 -7.02
N LEU A 23 8.79 12.28 -6.77
CA LEU A 23 9.92 11.41 -6.53
C LEU A 23 10.28 11.38 -5.04
N GLY A 24 10.63 10.20 -4.54
CA GLY A 24 11.04 10.04 -3.14
C GLY A 24 9.90 10.00 -2.12
N GLY A 25 8.67 9.82 -2.57
CA GLY A 25 7.48 9.74 -1.73
C GLY A 25 6.19 9.86 -2.55
N SER A 26 5.04 9.90 -1.89
CA SER A 26 3.77 10.23 -2.54
C SER A 26 3.49 11.73 -2.44
N PRO A 27 2.68 12.29 -3.36
CA PRO A 27 2.23 13.68 -3.25
C PRO A 27 1.41 13.89 -1.97
N VAL A 28 1.20 15.15 -1.61
CA VAL A 28 0.27 15.52 -0.56
C VAL A 28 -1.09 14.92 -0.89
N ARG A 29 -1.80 14.45 0.13
CA ARG A 29 -3.11 13.83 -0.02
C ARG A 29 -4.08 14.79 -0.71
N TYR A 30 -4.46 14.49 -1.94
CA TYR A 30 -5.33 15.32 -2.78
C TYR A 30 -6.75 14.76 -2.93
N TYR A 31 -7.01 13.53 -2.48
CA TYR A 31 -8.36 12.99 -2.36
C TYR A 31 -8.46 12.02 -1.17
N LEU A 32 -9.69 11.81 -0.67
CA LEU A 32 -9.92 11.15 0.62
C LEU A 32 -9.39 9.72 0.70
N ALA A 33 -9.53 8.95 -0.36
CA ALA A 33 -9.14 7.54 -0.39
C ALA A 33 -7.64 7.31 -0.64
N SER A 34 -6.85 8.34 -0.96
CA SER A 34 -5.41 8.16 -1.16
C SER A 34 -4.69 8.02 0.18
N SER A 35 -3.83 7.02 0.29
CA SER A 35 -2.87 6.90 1.40
C SER A 35 -1.56 7.59 1.02
N SER A 36 -1.01 8.37 1.96
CA SER A 36 0.28 9.02 1.76
C SER A 36 1.41 8.07 2.16
N ILE A 37 2.36 7.88 1.26
CA ILE A 37 3.62 7.17 1.54
C ILE A 37 4.66 8.22 1.92
N GLY A 38 5.23 8.08 3.11
CA GLY A 38 6.30 8.97 3.59
C GLY A 38 7.56 8.93 2.73
N PRO A 39 8.61 9.67 3.11
CA PRO A 39 9.86 9.73 2.35
C PRO A 39 10.45 8.34 2.11
N LYS A 40 10.62 7.98 0.84
CA LYS A 40 11.13 6.69 0.39
C LYS A 40 11.94 6.88 -0.90
N PRO A 41 13.28 6.92 -0.83
CA PRO A 41 14.15 7.29 -1.96
C PRO A 41 13.97 6.44 -3.22
N ASN A 42 13.57 5.18 -3.08
CA ASN A 42 13.33 4.25 -4.18
C ASN A 42 11.85 4.19 -4.62
N PHE A 43 11.07 5.25 -4.36
CA PHE A 43 9.67 5.34 -4.71
C PHE A 43 9.41 6.54 -5.61
N ALA A 44 8.59 6.33 -6.63
CA ALA A 44 8.06 7.38 -7.48
C ALA A 44 6.55 7.19 -7.64
N ASN A 45 5.83 8.28 -7.65
CA ASN A 45 4.39 8.30 -7.93
C ASN A 45 4.16 9.17 -9.16
N VAL A 46 3.30 8.70 -10.06
CA VAL A 46 2.83 9.50 -11.19
C VAL A 46 1.31 9.60 -11.15
N LEU A 47 0.80 10.81 -11.19
CA LEU A 47 -0.59 11.11 -11.35
C LEU A 47 -0.84 11.45 -12.81
N ILE A 48 -1.77 10.73 -13.46
CA ILE A 48 -2.08 10.88 -14.88
C ILE A 48 -3.55 11.27 -15.02
N GLU A 49 -3.82 12.34 -15.75
CA GLU A 49 -5.16 12.77 -16.12
C GLU A 49 -5.39 12.52 -17.61
N THR A 50 -6.42 11.76 -17.93
CA THR A 50 -6.83 11.53 -19.33
C THR A 50 -7.77 12.63 -19.80
N LYS A 51 -7.82 12.89 -21.13
CA LYS A 51 -8.74 13.87 -21.72
C LYS A 51 -10.19 13.48 -21.50
N ASP A 52 -10.50 12.19 -21.67
CA ASP A 52 -11.83 11.62 -21.45
C ASP A 52 -11.82 10.55 -20.38
N ALA A 53 -12.82 10.54 -19.50
CA ALA A 53 -12.95 9.53 -18.44
C ALA A 53 -13.13 8.09 -19.00
N LYS A 54 -13.69 7.96 -20.22
CA LYS A 54 -13.86 6.67 -20.88
C LYS A 54 -12.54 6.02 -21.29
N ASP A 55 -11.53 6.82 -21.55
CA ASP A 55 -10.20 6.35 -21.93
C ASP A 55 -9.35 5.93 -20.71
N ALA A 56 -9.72 6.36 -19.51
CA ALA A 56 -8.91 6.16 -18.31
C ALA A 56 -8.53 4.70 -18.06
N GLN A 57 -9.52 3.77 -18.18
CA GLN A 57 -9.27 2.34 -17.98
C GLN A 57 -8.36 1.75 -19.06
N SER A 58 -8.57 2.15 -20.33
CA SER A 58 -7.77 1.62 -21.44
C SER A 58 -6.33 2.15 -21.39
N GLU A 59 -6.14 3.41 -21.04
CA GLU A 59 -4.81 4.03 -20.94
C GLU A 59 -4.06 3.55 -19.70
N GLU A 60 -4.77 3.28 -18.60
CA GLU A 60 -4.19 2.66 -17.41
C GLU A 60 -3.64 1.26 -17.73
N ASN A 61 -4.40 0.43 -18.47
CA ASN A 61 -3.97 -0.89 -18.91
C ASN A 61 -2.71 -0.82 -19.79
N LYS A 62 -2.71 0.05 -20.81
CA LYS A 62 -1.58 0.23 -21.72
C LYS A 62 -0.33 0.71 -20.98
N PHE A 63 -0.50 1.67 -20.07
CA PHE A 63 0.61 2.18 -19.28
C PHE A 63 1.21 1.09 -18.38
N TYR A 64 0.37 0.28 -17.74
CA TYR A 64 0.84 -0.85 -16.94
C TYR A 64 1.61 -1.87 -17.79
N GLU A 65 1.05 -2.28 -18.94
CA GLU A 65 1.72 -3.20 -19.87
C GLU A 65 3.06 -2.64 -20.37
N TYR A 66 3.09 -1.35 -20.71
CA TYR A 66 4.33 -0.66 -21.08
C TYR A 66 5.38 -0.71 -19.96
N MET A 67 4.97 -0.44 -18.72
CA MET A 67 5.86 -0.47 -17.58
C MET A 67 6.42 -1.86 -17.31
N VAL A 68 5.59 -2.89 -17.31
CA VAL A 68 6.00 -4.28 -17.09
C VAL A 68 6.94 -4.77 -18.19
N ALA A 69 6.67 -4.42 -19.44
CA ALA A 69 7.48 -4.85 -20.59
C ALA A 69 8.86 -4.16 -20.64
N ASN A 70 8.93 -2.85 -20.32
CA ASN A 70 10.15 -2.08 -20.48
C ASN A 70 10.98 -1.92 -19.19
N TYR A 71 10.34 -2.12 -18.02
CA TYR A 71 10.97 -1.93 -16.70
C TYR A 71 10.65 -3.10 -15.75
N PRO A 72 11.10 -4.32 -16.07
CA PRO A 72 10.80 -5.52 -15.24
C PRO A 72 11.38 -5.44 -13.81
N ASP A 73 12.42 -4.63 -13.62
CA ASP A 73 13.05 -4.41 -12.30
C ASP A 73 12.24 -3.43 -11.41
N ILE A 74 11.22 -2.77 -11.96
CA ILE A 74 10.38 -1.82 -11.22
C ILE A 74 9.07 -2.50 -10.85
N LEU A 75 8.79 -2.57 -9.55
CA LEU A 75 7.48 -2.99 -9.10
C LEU A 75 6.47 -1.88 -9.42
N THR A 76 5.74 -2.06 -10.49
CA THR A 76 4.71 -1.11 -10.95
C THR A 76 3.36 -1.47 -10.35
N ARG A 77 2.67 -0.46 -9.86
CA ARG A 77 1.27 -0.51 -9.48
C ARG A 77 0.52 0.60 -10.18
N SER A 78 -0.59 0.28 -10.82
CA SER A 78 -1.49 1.28 -11.40
C SER A 78 -2.91 1.02 -10.93
N ALA A 79 -3.65 2.08 -10.65
CA ALA A 79 -5.04 1.99 -10.23
C ALA A 79 -5.78 3.28 -10.62
N LEU A 80 -7.05 3.14 -10.95
CA LEU A 80 -7.96 4.28 -11.07
C LEU A 80 -8.37 4.79 -9.69
N PHE A 81 -8.79 6.05 -9.63
CA PHE A 81 -9.33 6.60 -8.39
C PHE A 81 -10.61 5.90 -7.98
N ALA A 82 -10.63 5.38 -6.76
CA ALA A 82 -11.81 4.78 -6.16
C ALA A 82 -12.52 5.77 -5.23
N LEU A 83 -13.85 5.67 -5.13
CA LEU A 83 -14.66 6.51 -4.24
C LEU A 83 -14.61 6.06 -2.78
N SER A 84 -14.19 4.82 -2.52
CA SER A 84 -14.04 4.26 -1.19
C SER A 84 -12.57 4.22 -0.76
N PRO A 85 -12.26 4.20 0.54
CA PRO A 85 -10.91 3.92 1.02
C PRO A 85 -10.44 2.59 0.45
N VAL A 86 -9.38 2.63 -0.35
CA VAL A 86 -8.78 1.44 -0.94
C VAL A 86 -7.67 0.98 -0.02
N PRO A 87 -7.67 -0.30 0.41
CA PRO A 87 -6.54 -0.88 1.10
C PRO A 87 -5.29 -0.84 0.21
N ASP A 88 -4.13 -1.10 0.79
CA ASP A 88 -2.85 -1.12 0.04
C ASP A 88 -2.88 -2.13 -1.13
N ALA A 89 -3.68 -3.20 -1.01
CA ALA A 89 -4.01 -4.14 -2.08
C ALA A 89 -5.44 -4.66 -1.90
N ALA A 90 -6.07 -5.06 -3.00
CA ALA A 90 -7.42 -5.63 -2.96
C ALA A 90 -7.46 -6.95 -2.17
N ILE A 91 -6.43 -7.79 -2.33
CA ILE A 91 -6.27 -9.05 -1.61
C ILE A 91 -5.03 -8.95 -0.72
N GLU A 92 -5.24 -9.05 0.60
CA GLU A 92 -4.20 -8.99 1.60
C GLU A 92 -4.34 -10.15 2.59
N ILE A 93 -3.31 -10.98 2.65
CA ILE A 93 -3.25 -12.14 3.56
C ILE A 93 -2.05 -11.96 4.47
N GLY A 94 -2.32 -11.76 5.75
CA GLY A 94 -1.32 -11.46 6.76
C GLY A 94 -1.02 -12.65 7.66
N PHE A 95 0.25 -12.80 7.97
CA PHE A 95 0.76 -13.70 9.00
C PHE A 95 1.20 -12.86 10.19
N VAL A 96 0.71 -13.20 11.37
CA VAL A 96 1.01 -12.48 12.63
C VAL A 96 1.81 -13.42 13.51
N GLY A 97 2.94 -12.97 14.03
CA GLY A 97 3.81 -13.76 14.90
C GLY A 97 5.08 -13.04 15.32
N ASP A 98 5.92 -13.65 16.12
CA ASP A 98 7.04 -12.95 16.76
C ASP A 98 8.36 -13.05 15.99
N ASN A 99 8.63 -14.13 15.26
CA ASN A 99 9.88 -14.30 14.53
C ASN A 99 9.76 -13.78 13.09
N ILE A 100 10.72 -12.93 12.70
CA ILE A 100 10.77 -12.30 11.38
C ILE A 100 10.99 -13.35 10.27
N ASP A 101 11.93 -14.28 10.48
CA ASP A 101 12.29 -15.25 9.46
C ASP A 101 11.14 -16.22 9.14
N THR A 102 10.38 -16.61 10.18
CA THR A 102 9.18 -17.43 10.02
C THR A 102 8.09 -16.66 9.25
N LEU A 103 7.86 -15.38 9.58
CA LEU A 103 6.90 -14.54 8.86
C LEU A 103 7.28 -14.39 7.38
N VAL A 104 8.57 -14.19 7.11
CA VAL A 104 9.10 -14.11 5.74
C VAL A 104 8.87 -15.43 5.00
N ALA A 105 9.20 -16.56 5.60
CA ALA A 105 9.02 -17.87 4.96
C ALA A 105 7.55 -18.17 4.64
N LEU A 106 6.62 -17.89 5.59
CA LEU A 106 5.18 -18.06 5.38
C LEU A 106 4.67 -17.14 4.26
N THR A 107 5.10 -15.88 4.27
CA THR A 107 4.69 -14.91 3.26
C THR A 107 5.24 -15.27 1.87
N GLN A 108 6.49 -15.72 1.77
CA GLN A 108 7.08 -16.18 0.51
C GLN A 108 6.31 -17.38 -0.05
N ARG A 109 5.93 -18.34 0.79
CA ARG A 109 5.13 -19.47 0.35
C ARG A 109 3.76 -19.07 -0.14
N ALA A 110 3.11 -18.12 0.53
CA ALA A 110 1.86 -17.54 0.05
C ALA A 110 2.04 -16.83 -1.32
N GLN A 111 3.13 -16.09 -1.50
CA GLN A 111 3.46 -15.44 -2.76
C GLN A 111 3.71 -16.44 -3.89
N GLU A 112 4.38 -17.57 -3.61
CA GLU A 112 4.61 -18.64 -4.60
C GLU A 112 3.29 -19.25 -5.09
N ILE A 113 2.33 -19.46 -4.17
CA ILE A 113 0.99 -19.93 -4.52
C ILE A 113 0.28 -18.89 -5.37
N ALA A 114 0.30 -17.61 -4.94
CA ALA A 114 -0.37 -16.53 -5.65
C ALA A 114 0.20 -16.30 -7.06
N ARG A 115 1.53 -16.41 -7.25
CA ARG A 115 2.15 -16.25 -8.58
C ARG A 115 1.79 -17.34 -9.58
N LYS A 116 1.36 -18.51 -9.12
CA LYS A 116 0.88 -19.60 -9.98
C LYS A 116 -0.59 -19.47 -10.36
N ASN A 117 -1.31 -18.58 -9.71
CA ASN A 117 -2.74 -18.38 -9.96
C ASN A 117 -2.94 -17.34 -11.06
N ASP A 118 -3.74 -17.71 -12.07
CA ASP A 118 -4.00 -16.86 -13.26
C ASP A 118 -5.00 -15.71 -13.01
N MET A 119 -5.66 -15.69 -11.85
CA MET A 119 -6.67 -14.67 -11.51
C MET A 119 -6.10 -13.49 -10.72
N VAL A 120 -4.83 -13.55 -10.30
CA VAL A 120 -4.18 -12.48 -9.54
C VAL A 120 -2.93 -11.97 -10.24
N MET A 121 -2.55 -10.74 -9.90
CA MET A 121 -1.38 -10.04 -10.43
C MET A 121 -0.73 -9.18 -9.33
N GLU A 122 0.42 -8.59 -9.62
CA GLU A 122 1.13 -7.68 -8.70
C GLU A 122 1.44 -8.30 -7.32
N VAL A 123 1.84 -9.57 -7.30
CA VAL A 123 2.12 -10.29 -6.05
C VAL A 123 3.36 -9.70 -5.36
N ARG A 124 3.17 -9.15 -4.17
CA ARG A 124 4.21 -8.50 -3.37
C ARG A 124 4.04 -8.79 -1.88
N ASN A 125 4.99 -8.36 -1.08
CA ASN A 125 4.87 -8.35 0.37
C ASN A 125 4.75 -6.93 0.92
N SER A 126 4.21 -6.79 2.11
CA SER A 126 3.94 -5.49 2.74
C SER A 126 5.19 -4.79 3.32
N TRP A 127 6.32 -5.47 3.45
CA TRP A 127 7.57 -4.88 3.95
C TRP A 127 8.50 -4.43 2.81
N GLY A 128 8.23 -4.87 1.57
CA GLY A 128 9.09 -4.62 0.42
C GLY A 128 10.32 -5.53 0.39
N ASN A 129 11.34 -5.10 -0.33
CA ASN A 129 12.60 -5.83 -0.43
C ASN A 129 13.55 -5.47 0.71
N LYS A 130 14.40 -6.42 1.08
CA LYS A 130 15.54 -6.12 1.96
C LYS A 130 16.47 -5.14 1.26
N VAL A 131 16.97 -4.17 2.01
CA VAL A 131 17.96 -3.20 1.54
C VAL A 131 19.33 -3.53 2.13
N PRO A 132 20.41 -3.33 1.39
CA PRO A 132 21.75 -3.50 1.94
C PRO A 132 22.02 -2.40 2.96
N VAL A 133 22.52 -2.79 4.12
CA VAL A 133 22.86 -1.91 5.23
C VAL A 133 24.30 -2.16 5.66
N TRP A 134 25.13 -1.14 5.57
CA TRP A 134 26.48 -1.17 6.13
C TRP A 134 26.42 -0.84 7.63
N LYS A 135 26.80 -1.81 8.47
CA LYS A 135 26.82 -1.67 9.92
C LYS A 135 28.25 -1.55 10.40
N PRO A 136 28.67 -0.38 10.89
CA PRO A 136 29.96 -0.27 11.56
C PRO A 136 29.88 -0.96 12.92
N LEU A 137 30.78 -1.90 13.17
CA LEU A 137 30.93 -2.59 14.45
C LEU A 137 31.82 -1.75 15.37
N TYR A 138 31.18 -0.85 16.13
CA TYR A 138 31.89 0.03 17.05
C TYR A 138 32.56 -0.77 18.18
N SER A 139 33.90 -0.57 18.33
CA SER A 139 34.69 -1.16 19.39
C SER A 139 34.70 -0.25 20.63
N GLN A 140 34.10 -0.74 21.72
CA GLN A 140 34.05 -0.02 22.98
C GLN A 140 35.46 0.26 23.53
N GLU A 141 36.37 -0.70 23.39
CA GLU A 141 37.74 -0.59 23.87
C GLU A 141 38.52 0.48 23.10
N LYS A 142 38.49 0.42 21.76
CA LYS A 142 39.17 1.43 20.92
C LYS A 142 38.59 2.81 21.14
N GLY A 143 37.26 2.91 21.26
CA GLY A 143 36.55 4.16 21.49
C GLY A 143 36.97 4.82 22.82
N LEU A 144 37.05 4.04 23.91
CA LEU A 144 37.49 4.54 25.21
C LEU A 144 38.94 5.03 25.18
N ARG A 145 39.85 4.29 24.56
CA ARG A 145 41.27 4.68 24.41
C ARG A 145 41.44 5.99 23.65
N LEU A 146 40.62 6.21 22.61
CA LEU A 146 40.69 7.38 21.74
C LEU A 146 39.80 8.54 22.23
N GLY A 147 38.99 8.31 23.25
CA GLY A 147 38.02 9.30 23.78
C GLY A 147 36.88 9.60 22.78
N ILE A 148 36.49 8.62 21.96
CA ILE A 148 35.41 8.72 21.00
C ILE A 148 34.22 7.87 21.49
N THR A 149 33.05 8.45 21.53
CA THR A 149 31.80 7.75 21.85
C THR A 149 31.11 7.24 20.57
N ARG A 150 30.23 6.23 20.73
CA ARG A 150 29.39 5.75 19.65
C ARG A 150 28.55 6.88 19.03
N GLN A 151 28.08 7.82 19.84
CA GLN A 151 27.31 8.97 19.38
C GLN A 151 28.12 9.90 18.48
N GLN A 152 29.36 10.16 18.80
CA GLN A 152 30.25 10.99 17.98
C GLN A 152 30.55 10.34 16.64
N MET A 153 30.80 9.00 16.62
CA MET A 153 30.97 8.25 15.40
C MET A 153 29.70 8.30 14.54
N ALA A 154 28.52 8.07 15.15
CA ALA A 154 27.25 8.13 14.44
C ALA A 154 26.95 9.52 13.87
N TYR A 155 27.33 10.58 14.58
CA TYR A 155 27.21 11.96 14.11
C TYR A 155 28.08 12.21 12.86
N SER A 156 29.33 11.77 12.87
CA SER A 156 30.24 11.91 11.72
C SER A 156 29.73 11.13 10.50
N LEU A 157 29.28 9.89 10.70
CA LEU A 157 28.68 9.08 9.62
C LEU A 157 27.41 9.73 9.05
N ARG A 158 26.55 10.27 9.92
CA ARG A 158 25.34 10.98 9.49
C ARG A 158 25.68 12.26 8.70
N SER A 159 26.68 13.02 9.14
CA SER A 159 27.14 14.22 8.45
C SER A 159 27.60 13.91 7.02
N ALA A 160 28.35 12.83 6.85
CA ALA A 160 28.87 12.43 5.56
C ALA A 160 27.78 11.83 4.63
N THR A 161 26.71 11.22 5.16
CA THR A 161 25.66 10.56 4.37
C THR A 161 24.41 11.41 4.22
N ASN A 162 23.56 11.46 5.24
CA ASN A 162 22.25 12.11 5.21
C ASN A 162 22.31 13.62 5.47
N GLY A 163 23.39 14.07 6.06
CA GLY A 163 23.56 15.42 6.56
C GLY A 163 23.01 15.62 7.99
N VAL A 164 23.52 16.65 8.63
CA VAL A 164 23.14 17.06 9.98
C VAL A 164 22.39 18.37 9.91
N PRO A 165 21.22 18.51 10.54
CA PRO A 165 20.49 19.76 10.58
C PRO A 165 21.26 20.76 11.45
N LEU A 166 21.56 21.94 10.88
CA LEU A 166 22.19 23.06 11.57
C LEU A 166 21.18 24.09 12.06
N GLY A 167 20.04 24.19 11.40
CA GLY A 167 19.02 25.18 11.70
C GLY A 167 17.92 25.18 10.67
N GLU A 168 17.05 26.17 10.75
CA GLU A 168 15.93 26.38 9.84
C GLU A 168 15.97 27.80 9.28
N TYR A 169 15.84 27.95 8.00
CA TYR A 169 15.57 29.23 7.34
C TYR A 169 14.07 29.39 7.16
N ARG A 170 13.54 30.52 7.58
CA ARG A 170 12.10 30.84 7.51
C ARG A 170 11.88 31.98 6.53
N GLU A 171 10.96 31.77 5.60
CA GLU A 171 10.51 32.79 4.65
C GLU A 171 8.98 32.77 4.61
N GLY A 172 8.33 33.71 5.29
CA GLY A 172 6.90 33.68 5.51
C GLY A 172 6.45 32.41 6.24
N ASP A 173 5.59 31.62 5.61
CA ASP A 173 5.07 30.35 6.16
C ASP A 173 5.90 29.12 5.73
N VAL A 174 6.99 29.32 4.98
CA VAL A 174 7.83 28.25 4.50
C VAL A 174 9.03 28.04 5.43
N PHE A 175 9.23 26.78 5.84
CA PHE A 175 10.38 26.34 6.64
C PHE A 175 11.32 25.52 5.78
N MET A 176 12.56 25.98 5.63
CA MET A 176 13.61 25.28 4.90
C MET A 176 14.70 24.81 5.85
N PRO A 177 14.90 23.50 6.05
CA PRO A 177 15.97 23.00 6.91
C PRO A 177 17.34 23.26 6.26
N ILE A 178 18.28 23.82 7.04
CA ILE A 178 19.67 23.97 6.66
C ILE A 178 20.40 22.69 7.07
N LEU A 179 20.91 21.94 6.08
CA LEU A 179 21.62 20.69 6.32
C LEU A 179 23.10 20.84 5.98
N LEU A 180 23.96 20.48 6.93
CA LEU A 180 25.39 20.28 6.68
C LEU A 180 25.60 18.91 6.06
N LYS A 181 26.14 18.84 4.87
CA LYS A 181 26.46 17.62 4.15
C LYS A 181 27.87 17.67 3.58
N ASP A 182 28.48 16.51 3.40
CA ASP A 182 29.72 16.41 2.65
C ASP A 182 29.43 16.70 1.16
N ALA A 183 30.34 17.42 0.49
CA ALA A 183 30.20 17.79 -0.91
C ALA A 183 30.30 16.56 -1.83
N ASP A 184 31.15 15.61 -1.50
CA ASP A 184 31.47 14.43 -2.31
C ASP A 184 30.62 13.20 -2.00
N ARG A 185 29.57 13.34 -1.20
CA ARG A 185 28.78 12.21 -0.68
C ARG A 185 28.20 11.29 -1.79
N ASP A 186 27.84 11.84 -2.95
CA ASP A 186 27.21 11.08 -4.03
C ASP A 186 28.22 10.20 -4.79
N SER A 187 29.51 10.47 -4.65
CA SER A 187 30.63 9.65 -5.16
C SER A 187 31.32 8.81 -4.07
N MET A 188 30.89 8.94 -2.82
CA MET A 188 31.54 8.30 -1.68
C MET A 188 31.38 6.77 -1.73
N ASN A 189 32.48 6.07 -1.58
CA ASN A 189 32.53 4.63 -1.50
C ASN A 189 32.85 4.17 -0.04
N LEU A 190 32.85 2.86 0.20
CA LEU A 190 33.10 2.33 1.54
C LEU A 190 34.45 2.72 2.13
N ASN A 191 35.50 2.83 1.29
CA ASN A 191 36.81 3.21 1.78
C ASN A 191 36.83 4.68 2.24
N ASP A 192 36.08 5.54 1.57
CA ASP A 192 35.95 6.95 1.97
C ASP A 192 35.25 7.05 3.32
N ILE A 193 34.23 6.21 3.56
CA ILE A 193 33.53 6.12 4.87
C ILE A 193 34.50 5.68 5.98
N LYS A 194 35.40 4.74 5.72
CA LYS A 194 36.41 4.28 6.70
C LYS A 194 37.38 5.39 7.12
N THR A 195 37.69 6.27 6.19
CA THR A 195 38.64 7.37 6.40
C THR A 195 38.04 8.65 6.97
N LEU A 196 36.70 8.71 7.11
CA LEU A 196 36.00 9.87 7.66
C LEU A 196 36.55 10.28 9.03
N PRO A 197 36.74 11.59 9.31
CA PRO A 197 37.17 12.07 10.59
C PRO A 197 36.03 12.03 11.62
N VAL A 198 36.31 11.47 12.78
CA VAL A 198 35.47 11.54 13.98
C VAL A 198 36.11 12.41 14.99
N TYR A 199 35.41 13.41 15.51
CA TYR A 199 35.92 14.36 16.48
C TYR A 199 35.55 13.97 17.90
N SER A 200 36.54 13.92 18.77
CA SER A 200 36.31 13.74 20.20
C SER A 200 35.87 15.07 20.84
N ALA A 201 35.26 14.99 22.00
CA ALA A 201 34.89 16.18 22.79
C ALA A 201 36.11 17.11 23.14
N LYS A 202 37.31 16.58 23.08
CA LYS A 202 38.58 17.30 23.32
C LYS A 202 39.21 17.87 22.03
N GLY A 203 38.51 17.87 20.91
CA GLY A 203 38.97 18.37 19.62
C GLY A 203 39.97 17.47 18.88
N ARG A 204 40.19 16.25 19.34
CA ARG A 204 41.03 15.27 18.66
C ARG A 204 40.23 14.68 17.48
N SER A 205 40.85 14.57 16.30
CA SER A 205 40.30 13.89 15.14
C SER A 205 40.95 12.52 14.99
N VAL A 206 40.10 11.47 14.77
CA VAL A 206 40.51 10.09 14.46
C VAL A 206 39.68 9.57 13.31
N LYS A 207 40.20 8.63 12.55
CA LYS A 207 39.42 8.01 11.46
C LYS A 207 38.38 7.02 12.00
N VAL A 208 37.25 6.86 11.33
CA VAL A 208 36.23 5.87 11.68
C VAL A 208 36.83 4.47 11.84
N GLU A 209 37.72 4.05 10.93
CA GLU A 209 38.40 2.73 11.00
C GLU A 209 39.15 2.44 12.30
N GLN A 210 39.57 3.47 13.02
CA GLN A 210 40.31 3.34 14.29
C GLN A 210 39.39 3.08 15.49
N VAL A 211 38.09 3.31 15.36
CA VAL A 211 37.11 3.14 16.45
C VAL A 211 36.12 1.99 16.18
N ILE A 212 36.25 1.32 15.06
CA ILE A 212 35.45 0.13 14.70
C ILE A 212 36.34 -1.12 14.66
N ASP A 213 35.70 -2.28 14.76
CA ASP A 213 36.37 -3.55 14.53
C ASP A 213 36.25 -3.96 13.04
N ASP A 214 35.08 -3.78 12.46
CA ASP A 214 34.81 -4.05 11.04
C ASP A 214 33.54 -3.34 10.57
N PHE A 215 33.29 -3.38 9.24
CA PHE A 215 32.00 -3.09 8.61
C PHE A 215 31.36 -4.40 8.15
N SER A 216 30.19 -4.73 8.69
CA SER A 216 29.39 -5.83 8.17
C SER A 216 28.37 -5.31 7.15
N LEU A 217 28.28 -5.96 6.00
CA LEU A 217 27.17 -5.79 5.07
C LEU A 217 26.05 -6.75 5.47
N ASP A 218 24.90 -6.21 5.78
CA ASP A 218 23.70 -6.97 6.12
C ASP A 218 22.54 -6.56 5.21
N TYR A 219 21.50 -7.40 5.15
CA TYR A 219 20.30 -7.13 4.36
C TYR A 219 19.09 -7.10 5.29
N GLU A 220 18.53 -5.93 5.51
CA GLU A 220 17.42 -5.74 6.43
C GLU A 220 16.18 -5.16 5.73
N TYR A 221 15.02 -5.44 6.31
CA TYR A 221 13.82 -4.73 5.92
C TYR A 221 13.85 -3.30 6.48
N SER A 222 13.60 -2.31 5.62
CA SER A 222 13.57 -0.90 6.04
C SER A 222 12.39 -0.60 6.99
N VAL A 223 11.31 -1.39 6.91
CA VAL A 223 10.11 -1.25 7.73
C VAL A 223 9.66 -2.61 8.21
N VAL A 224 9.44 -2.74 9.51
CA VAL A 224 8.80 -3.91 10.15
C VAL A 224 7.46 -3.45 10.72
N LYS A 225 6.37 -3.88 10.10
CA LYS A 225 5.02 -3.50 10.54
C LYS A 225 4.58 -4.32 11.75
N ARG A 226 3.74 -3.72 12.60
CA ARG A 226 3.12 -4.39 13.76
C ARG A 226 1.62 -4.17 13.77
N TYR A 227 0.88 -5.21 14.13
CA TYR A 227 -0.55 -5.20 14.33
C TYR A 227 -0.85 -5.71 15.75
N ASN A 228 -1.58 -4.95 16.53
CA ASN A 228 -1.84 -5.26 17.93
C ASN A 228 -0.56 -5.64 18.73
N ARG A 229 0.54 -4.87 18.53
CA ARG A 229 1.88 -5.05 19.12
C ARG A 229 2.66 -6.27 18.62
N GLN A 230 2.06 -7.22 17.92
CA GLN A 230 2.75 -8.35 17.30
C GLN A 230 3.26 -7.97 15.90
N ARG A 231 4.37 -8.55 15.48
CA ARG A 231 4.87 -8.37 14.10
C ARG A 231 3.91 -9.04 13.13
N TYR A 232 3.71 -8.44 12.00
CA TYR A 232 2.93 -9.05 10.93
C TYR A 232 3.52 -8.73 9.56
N MET A 233 3.40 -9.67 8.66
CA MET A 233 3.78 -9.50 7.26
C MET A 233 2.66 -10.01 6.37
N MET A 234 2.32 -9.25 5.33
CA MET A 234 1.24 -9.61 4.43
C MET A 234 1.78 -9.97 3.05
N MET A 235 1.23 -11.00 2.45
CA MET A 235 1.17 -11.17 1.02
C MET A 235 0.05 -10.29 0.48
N GLN A 236 0.37 -9.51 -0.52
CA GLN A 236 -0.51 -8.56 -1.19
C GLN A 236 -0.57 -8.87 -2.67
N CYS A 237 -1.75 -8.86 -3.26
CA CYS A 237 -1.94 -8.99 -4.70
C CYS A 237 -3.22 -8.28 -5.15
N GLU A 238 -3.28 -7.99 -6.44
CA GLU A 238 -4.45 -7.42 -7.09
C GLU A 238 -5.15 -8.50 -7.93
N PRO A 239 -6.49 -8.45 -8.09
CA PRO A 239 -7.16 -9.29 -9.07
C PRO A 239 -6.70 -8.91 -10.48
N LYS A 240 -6.65 -9.90 -11.38
CA LYS A 240 -6.39 -9.64 -12.80
C LYS A 240 -7.41 -8.65 -13.33
N ARG A 241 -7.00 -7.79 -14.24
CA ARG A 241 -7.83 -6.72 -14.78
C ARG A 241 -9.15 -7.26 -15.34
N GLY A 242 -10.26 -6.71 -14.85
CA GLY A 242 -11.62 -7.16 -15.18
C GLY A 242 -12.10 -8.38 -14.38
N ALA A 243 -11.27 -8.97 -13.53
CA ALA A 243 -11.70 -10.03 -12.63
C ALA A 243 -12.32 -9.46 -11.35
N ASN A 244 -13.29 -10.17 -10.78
CA ASN A 244 -13.87 -9.84 -9.50
C ASN A 244 -12.92 -10.25 -8.35
N THR A 245 -12.67 -9.35 -7.40
CA THR A 245 -11.77 -9.59 -6.24
C THR A 245 -12.16 -10.83 -5.45
N MET A 246 -13.47 -11.03 -5.22
CA MET A 246 -13.96 -12.17 -4.46
C MET A 246 -13.78 -13.49 -5.18
N ALA A 247 -13.97 -13.50 -6.51
CA ALA A 247 -13.73 -14.68 -7.34
C ALA A 247 -12.23 -15.03 -7.35
N ALA A 248 -11.37 -14.03 -7.53
CA ALA A 248 -9.91 -14.20 -7.48
C ALA A 248 -9.43 -14.70 -6.10
N PHE A 249 -9.97 -14.14 -5.02
CA PHE A 249 -9.66 -14.60 -3.66
C PHE A 249 -10.13 -16.04 -3.43
N SER A 250 -11.36 -16.38 -3.83
CA SER A 250 -11.92 -17.73 -3.67
C SER A 250 -11.10 -18.77 -4.41
N GLN A 251 -10.67 -18.48 -5.64
CA GLN A 251 -9.82 -19.38 -6.41
C GLN A 251 -8.44 -19.50 -5.78
N LEU A 252 -7.83 -18.39 -5.36
CA LEU A 252 -6.54 -18.40 -4.67
C LEU A 252 -6.59 -19.23 -3.38
N TRP A 253 -7.72 -19.18 -2.67
CA TRP A 253 -7.95 -19.99 -1.47
C TRP A 253 -8.04 -21.47 -1.80
N GLN A 254 -8.75 -21.83 -2.87
CA GLN A 254 -8.85 -23.21 -3.34
C GLN A 254 -7.54 -23.76 -3.89
N ASP A 255 -6.69 -22.92 -4.47
CA ASP A 255 -5.38 -23.28 -5.02
C ASP A 255 -4.29 -23.50 -3.96
N ASN A 256 -4.64 -24.13 -2.85
CA ASN A 256 -3.75 -24.53 -1.76
C ASN A 256 -3.35 -23.43 -0.77
N LEU A 257 -3.91 -22.24 -0.83
CA LEU A 257 -3.61 -21.23 0.18
C LEU A 257 -4.13 -21.65 1.58
N HIS A 258 -5.25 -22.40 1.63
CA HIS A 258 -5.80 -22.96 2.85
C HIS A 258 -4.84 -23.94 3.55
N LEU A 259 -3.97 -24.63 2.80
CA LEU A 259 -2.97 -25.55 3.37
C LEU A 259 -1.92 -24.82 4.21
N LEU A 260 -1.79 -23.50 4.06
CA LEU A 260 -0.91 -22.70 4.92
C LEU A 260 -1.42 -22.66 6.37
N LEU A 261 -2.70 -22.92 6.61
CA LEU A 261 -3.23 -23.03 7.98
C LEU A 261 -2.67 -24.25 8.71
N ASP A 262 -2.47 -25.37 7.99
CA ASP A 262 -1.97 -26.62 8.57
C ASP A 262 -0.46 -26.56 8.88
N ILE A 263 0.26 -25.61 8.24
CA ILE A 263 1.70 -25.44 8.39
C ILE A 263 2.03 -24.31 9.39
N LEU A 264 1.01 -23.61 9.90
CA LEU A 264 1.23 -22.50 10.83
C LEU A 264 1.87 -23.01 12.12
N PRO A 265 3.04 -22.48 12.53
CA PRO A 265 3.63 -22.83 13.81
C PRO A 265 2.76 -22.34 14.98
N GLU A 266 2.94 -22.96 16.14
CA GLU A 266 2.26 -22.53 17.37
C GLU A 266 2.53 -21.05 17.67
N GLY A 267 1.49 -20.29 18.01
CA GLY A 267 1.58 -18.85 18.26
C GLY A 267 1.45 -17.96 17.05
N TYR A 268 1.42 -18.52 15.84
CA TYR A 268 1.19 -17.75 14.61
C TYR A 268 -0.27 -17.76 14.21
N LYS A 269 -0.71 -16.67 13.57
CA LYS A 269 -2.10 -16.53 13.10
C LYS A 269 -2.10 -16.04 11.67
N LEU A 270 -2.97 -16.62 10.85
CA LEU A 270 -3.33 -16.10 9.54
C LEU A 270 -4.53 -15.17 9.69
N GLN A 271 -4.44 -13.99 9.14
CA GLN A 271 -5.50 -12.98 9.19
C GLN A 271 -5.70 -12.36 7.82
N TYR A 272 -6.94 -12.19 7.43
CA TYR A 272 -7.31 -11.49 6.21
C TYR A 272 -7.40 -10.00 6.46
N PHE A 273 -6.91 -9.25 5.48
CA PHE A 273 -7.01 -7.80 5.38
C PHE A 273 -7.59 -7.47 4.00
N GLY A 274 -7.52 -6.22 3.58
CA GLY A 274 -8.02 -5.82 2.27
C GLY A 274 -9.56 -5.83 2.17
N GLU A 275 -10.06 -5.93 0.95
CA GLU A 275 -11.51 -5.87 0.66
C GLU A 275 -12.27 -7.01 1.32
N GLN A 276 -11.69 -8.22 1.41
CA GLN A 276 -12.31 -9.38 2.06
C GLN A 276 -12.65 -9.09 3.52
N SER A 277 -11.72 -8.50 4.27
CA SER A 277 -11.94 -8.18 5.68
C SER A 277 -13.06 -7.16 5.86
N GLU A 278 -13.11 -6.15 5.01
CA GLU A 278 -14.13 -5.11 5.07
C GLU A 278 -15.52 -5.65 4.68
N GLN A 279 -15.60 -6.51 3.68
CA GLN A 279 -16.85 -7.21 3.32
C GLN A 279 -17.32 -8.12 4.45
N ASP A 280 -16.43 -8.90 5.06
CA ASP A 280 -16.80 -9.78 6.18
C ASP A 280 -17.32 -9.00 7.38
N LYS A 281 -16.71 -7.85 7.70
CA LYS A 281 -17.20 -6.94 8.74
C LYS A 281 -18.59 -6.40 8.40
N GLY A 282 -18.76 -5.94 7.15
CA GLY A 282 -20.04 -5.45 6.64
C GLY A 282 -21.13 -6.53 6.69
N ASN A 283 -20.84 -7.71 6.19
CA ASN A 283 -21.77 -8.84 6.18
C ASN A 283 -22.17 -9.26 7.60
N LYS A 284 -21.21 -9.33 8.54
CA LYS A 284 -21.47 -9.62 9.95
C LYS A 284 -22.36 -8.55 10.60
N ALA A 285 -22.07 -7.28 10.33
CA ALA A 285 -22.88 -6.17 10.86
C ALA A 285 -24.31 -6.20 10.32
N ILE A 286 -24.47 -6.46 9.02
CA ILE A 286 -25.78 -6.62 8.37
C ILE A 286 -26.52 -7.82 8.99
N ALA A 287 -25.87 -8.98 9.03
CA ALA A 287 -26.48 -10.20 9.57
C ALA A 287 -26.91 -10.04 11.03
N ALA A 288 -26.14 -9.33 11.86
CA ALA A 288 -26.49 -9.06 13.25
C ALA A 288 -27.72 -8.15 13.39
N ASN A 289 -27.91 -7.20 12.45
CA ASN A 289 -29.02 -6.23 12.53
C ASN A 289 -30.28 -6.70 11.80
N ILE A 290 -30.19 -7.68 10.89
CA ILE A 290 -31.35 -8.22 10.15
C ILE A 290 -32.50 -8.67 11.08
N PRO A 291 -32.28 -9.48 12.13
CA PRO A 291 -33.36 -9.92 13.01
C PRO A 291 -34.06 -8.77 13.73
N LEU A 292 -33.28 -7.78 14.19
CA LEU A 292 -33.82 -6.58 14.85
C LEU A 292 -34.67 -5.77 13.87
N MET A 293 -34.17 -5.57 12.64
CA MET A 293 -34.89 -4.84 11.61
C MET A 293 -36.24 -5.51 11.27
N PHE A 294 -36.22 -6.84 11.05
CA PHE A 294 -37.46 -7.60 10.79
C PHE A 294 -38.42 -7.54 11.97
N GLY A 295 -37.91 -7.61 13.20
CA GLY A 295 -38.71 -7.47 14.42
C GLY A 295 -39.40 -6.10 14.53
N LEU A 296 -38.67 -5.02 14.23
CA LEU A 296 -39.25 -3.67 14.24
C LEU A 296 -40.28 -3.46 13.13
N ILE A 297 -40.01 -3.98 11.92
CA ILE A 297 -40.99 -3.95 10.81
C ILE A 297 -42.26 -4.69 11.20
N TYR A 298 -42.11 -5.89 11.74
CA TYR A 298 -43.26 -6.70 12.18
C TYR A 298 -44.07 -5.99 13.27
N LEU A 299 -43.39 -5.40 14.25
CA LEU A 299 -44.02 -4.63 15.33
C LEU A 299 -44.77 -3.41 14.77
N THR A 300 -44.18 -2.68 13.84
CA THR A 300 -44.83 -1.56 13.18
C THR A 300 -46.07 -2.00 12.40
N LEU A 301 -46.00 -3.15 11.71
CA LEU A 301 -47.15 -3.71 11.02
C LEU A 301 -48.26 -4.14 11.98
N LEU A 302 -47.92 -4.65 13.16
CA LEU A 302 -48.92 -4.99 14.22
C LEU A 302 -49.64 -3.72 14.69
N PHE A 303 -48.94 -2.60 14.90
CA PHE A 303 -49.59 -1.32 15.26
C PHE A 303 -50.47 -0.80 14.15
N LEU A 304 -50.11 -0.98 12.91
CA LEU A 304 -50.88 -0.52 11.74
C LEU A 304 -52.17 -1.36 11.54
N PHE A 305 -52.15 -2.65 11.89
CA PHE A 305 -53.27 -3.58 11.72
C PHE A 305 -53.72 -4.23 13.06
N PRO A 306 -54.18 -3.43 14.06
CA PRO A 306 -54.39 -3.92 15.43
C PRO A 306 -55.45 -4.99 15.57
N LYS A 307 -56.34 -5.15 14.57
CA LYS A 307 -57.40 -6.21 14.63
C LYS A 307 -57.09 -7.45 13.79
N TYR A 308 -56.01 -7.46 12.99
CA TYR A 308 -55.75 -8.50 12.00
C TYR A 308 -54.29 -8.94 11.98
N TYR A 309 -53.87 -9.70 13.00
CA TYR A 309 -52.49 -10.22 13.08
C TYR A 309 -52.06 -11.09 11.89
N ARG A 310 -53.00 -11.66 11.11
CA ARG A 310 -52.70 -12.44 9.92
C ARG A 310 -52.15 -11.60 8.77
N LYS A 311 -52.54 -10.31 8.67
CA LYS A 311 -52.05 -9.41 7.60
C LYS A 311 -50.55 -9.09 7.71
N PRO A 312 -50.02 -8.69 8.90
CA PRO A 312 -48.58 -8.55 9.12
C PRO A 312 -47.77 -9.79 8.72
N VAL A 313 -48.24 -10.98 9.15
CA VAL A 313 -47.56 -12.25 8.82
C VAL A 313 -47.54 -12.48 7.30
N LEU A 314 -48.65 -12.23 6.63
CA LEU A 314 -48.76 -12.40 5.18
C LEU A 314 -47.81 -11.47 4.42
N ILE A 315 -47.71 -10.21 4.87
CA ILE A 315 -46.79 -9.23 4.29
C ILE A 315 -45.31 -9.68 4.51
N MET A 316 -44.98 -10.16 5.70
CA MET A 316 -43.64 -10.67 5.98
C MET A 316 -43.30 -11.91 5.12
N CYS A 317 -44.28 -12.80 4.88
CA CYS A 317 -44.09 -13.97 4.01
C CYS A 317 -43.89 -13.58 2.51
N MET A 318 -44.30 -12.38 2.10
CA MET A 318 -44.04 -11.91 0.72
C MET A 318 -42.60 -11.41 0.54
N LEU A 319 -41.85 -11.06 1.59
CA LEU A 319 -40.48 -10.58 1.47
C LEU A 319 -39.51 -11.57 0.77
N PRO A 320 -39.55 -12.88 1.05
CA PRO A 320 -38.73 -13.85 0.32
C PRO A 320 -39.03 -13.90 -1.18
N LEU A 321 -40.29 -13.66 -1.59
CA LEU A 321 -40.67 -13.62 -3.01
C LEU A 321 -40.04 -12.45 -3.76
N ILE A 322 -39.76 -11.35 -3.07
CA ILE A 322 -39.05 -10.20 -3.64
C ILE A 322 -37.64 -10.62 -4.06
N PHE A 323 -36.95 -11.43 -3.26
CA PHE A 323 -35.62 -11.95 -3.62
C PHE A 323 -35.64 -12.78 -4.90
N ILE A 324 -36.68 -13.60 -5.09
CA ILE A 324 -36.86 -14.36 -6.32
C ILE A 324 -37.00 -13.41 -7.51
N GLY A 325 -37.82 -12.36 -7.38
CA GLY A 325 -37.99 -11.35 -8.40
C GLY A 325 -36.71 -10.60 -8.74
N VAL A 326 -35.90 -10.25 -7.73
CA VAL A 326 -34.59 -9.59 -7.91
C VAL A 326 -33.61 -10.52 -8.63
N VAL A 327 -33.52 -11.80 -8.23
CA VAL A 327 -32.63 -12.78 -8.87
C VAL A 327 -33.03 -12.99 -10.33
N LEU A 328 -34.34 -13.16 -10.61
CA LEU A 328 -34.83 -13.27 -11.98
C LEU A 328 -34.57 -12.01 -12.81
N GLY A 329 -34.74 -10.82 -12.21
CA GLY A 329 -34.45 -9.56 -12.87
C GLY A 329 -32.96 -9.35 -13.18
N LEU A 330 -32.06 -9.87 -12.36
CA LEU A 330 -30.61 -9.83 -12.58
C LEU A 330 -30.13 -10.88 -13.59
N LEU A 331 -30.88 -12.02 -13.76
CA LEU A 331 -30.56 -13.05 -14.73
C LEU A 331 -31.04 -12.67 -16.16
N VAL A 332 -32.01 -11.78 -16.29
CA VAL A 332 -32.39 -11.23 -17.58
C VAL A 332 -31.31 -10.22 -18.03
N PRO A 333 -30.61 -10.45 -19.16
CA PRO A 333 -29.52 -9.57 -19.59
C PRO A 333 -30.03 -8.13 -19.73
N PRO A 334 -29.35 -7.15 -19.10
CA PRO A 334 -29.85 -5.77 -18.99
C PRO A 334 -29.60 -4.97 -20.28
N CYS A 335 -30.23 -5.32 -21.40
CA CYS A 335 -30.18 -4.47 -22.59
C CYS A 335 -30.66 -3.04 -22.35
N TRP A 336 -31.51 -2.79 -21.37
CA TRP A 336 -32.00 -1.45 -21.06
C TRP A 336 -31.28 -0.77 -19.88
N LEU A 337 -30.65 -1.50 -18.95
CA LEU A 337 -29.81 -0.93 -17.91
C LEU A 337 -28.51 -0.31 -18.45
N LEU A 338 -27.98 -0.83 -19.54
CA LEU A 338 -26.88 -0.21 -20.29
C LEU A 338 -27.28 1.15 -20.88
N HIS A 339 -28.55 1.31 -21.29
CA HIS A 339 -29.06 2.62 -21.75
C HIS A 339 -29.29 3.63 -20.62
N ALA A 340 -29.66 3.18 -19.42
CA ALA A 340 -29.84 4.07 -18.28
C ALA A 340 -28.49 4.62 -17.73
N HIS A 341 -27.41 3.85 -17.84
CA HIS A 341 -26.08 4.33 -17.45
C HIS A 341 -25.45 5.29 -18.47
N SER A 342 -25.89 5.23 -19.74
CA SER A 342 -25.48 6.21 -20.77
C SER A 342 -26.27 7.52 -20.71
N ALA A 343 -27.39 7.55 -19.98
CA ALA A 343 -28.27 8.72 -19.86
C ALA A 343 -27.94 9.63 -18.66
N SER A 344 -26.99 9.27 -17.80
CA SER A 344 -26.43 10.22 -16.82
C SER A 344 -25.47 11.18 -17.54
N ALA A 345 -26.04 12.14 -18.26
CA ALA A 345 -25.34 13.21 -18.93
C ALA A 345 -24.50 14.03 -17.96
N PRO A 346 -23.31 14.49 -18.36
CA PRO A 346 -22.48 15.35 -17.54
C PRO A 346 -23.20 16.66 -17.29
N LEU A 347 -23.39 17.03 -16.04
CA LEU A 347 -23.74 18.39 -15.64
C LEU A 347 -22.67 19.35 -16.21
N LYS A 348 -22.98 19.99 -17.32
CA LYS A 348 -22.24 21.14 -17.82
C LYS A 348 -22.28 22.24 -16.74
N ARG A 349 -21.21 22.38 -16.00
CA ARG A 349 -20.94 23.62 -15.28
C ARG A 349 -20.54 24.66 -16.31
N THR A 350 -21.48 25.50 -16.68
CA THR A 350 -21.22 26.81 -17.30
C THR A 350 -20.52 27.66 -16.24
N ALA A 351 -19.21 27.84 -16.37
CA ALA A 351 -18.49 28.90 -15.68
C ALA A 351 -18.86 30.21 -16.38
N ASN A 352 -19.70 31.01 -15.77
CA ASN A 352 -19.82 32.43 -16.12
C ASN A 352 -18.62 33.16 -15.51
N ALA A 353 -17.81 33.75 -16.40
CA ALA A 353 -16.86 34.78 -16.06
C ALA A 353 -17.60 36.08 -15.66
N ALA A 354 -17.20 36.66 -14.57
CA ALA A 354 -17.21 38.07 -14.27
C ALA A 354 -16.07 38.37 -13.29
#